data_f3d34918d7782af31ce9730ffe7239ac
#
_entry.id   f3d34918d7782af31ce9730ffe7239ac
#
_cell.length_a   1.000
_cell.length_b   1.000
_cell.length_c   1.000
_cell.angle_alpha   90.00
_cell.angle_beta   90.00
_cell.angle_gamma   90.00
#
_symmetry.space_group_name_H-M   'P 1'
#
loop_
_entity.id
_entity.type
_entity.pdbx_description
1 polymer ?
#
loop_
_entity_poly.entity_id
_entity_poly.type
_entity_poly.pdbx_seq_one_letter_code
_entity_poly.pdbx_strand_id
1 'polypeptide(L)'
;MYLMRALHPQEIQKAIVDSGAAEIVAKLPEGLETEMSATFSNLSVGQRQRLVIARAFLRNAPILLLDEPTSALDVRSEELVTEAIGRLRAGRTCIMITHRISTARDADFVVGEAALELTFACGECVMKLLLLCCDVNVP
;
A
#
# COMPACT_ATOMS: atom_id res chain seq x y z
N MET A 1 5.36 -6.53 23.34
CA MET A 1 5.92 -5.22 23.78
C MET A 1 6.64 -4.63 22.57
N TYR A 2 5.92 -3.79 21.80
CA TYR A 2 6.53 -3.12 20.64
C TYR A 2 7.43 -2.01 21.19
N LEU A 3 8.74 -2.12 20.98
CA LEU A 3 9.68 -1.02 21.22
C LEU A 3 9.25 0.15 20.32
N MET A 4 8.69 1.19 20.92
CA MET A 4 8.50 2.49 20.26
C MET A 4 9.89 3.06 19.98
N ARG A 5 10.36 2.89 18.75
CA ARG A 5 11.56 3.59 18.29
C ARG A 5 11.25 5.08 18.20
N ALA A 6 12.08 5.91 18.80
CA ALA A 6 12.01 7.34 18.54
C ALA A 6 12.23 7.57 17.03
N LEU A 7 11.26 8.18 16.36
CA LEU A 7 11.35 8.50 14.94
C LEU A 7 12.07 9.84 14.77
N HIS A 8 13.01 9.88 13.84
CA HIS A 8 13.67 11.13 13.51
C HIS A 8 12.74 11.99 12.61
N PRO A 9 12.66 13.32 12.80
CA PRO A 9 11.80 14.20 11.98
C PRO A 9 11.98 14.02 10.46
N GLN A 10 13.21 13.77 10.01
CA GLN A 10 13.51 13.49 8.60
C GLN A 10 12.87 12.19 8.09
N GLU A 11 12.77 11.15 8.92
CA GLU A 11 12.12 9.89 8.55
C GLU A 11 10.62 10.09 8.39
N ILE A 12 10.01 10.89 9.28
CA ILE A 12 8.59 11.24 9.19
C ILE A 12 8.33 12.03 7.91
N GLN A 13 9.14 13.05 7.64
CA GLN A 13 8.99 13.85 6.43
C GLN A 13 9.14 13.01 5.16
N LYS A 14 10.13 12.12 5.12
CA LYS A 14 10.34 11.21 4.00
C LYS A 14 9.13 10.28 3.80
N ALA A 15 8.60 9.68 4.85
CA ALA A 15 7.45 8.79 4.79
C ALA A 15 6.20 9.50 4.25
N ILE A 16 5.98 10.77 4.63
CA ILE A 16 4.88 11.61 4.15
C ILE A 16 5.02 11.88 2.66
N VAL A 17 6.21 12.20 2.18
CA VAL A 17 6.47 12.44 0.76
C VAL A 17 6.32 11.16 -0.04
N ASP A 18 6.95 10.06 0.39
CA ASP A 18 6.94 8.78 -0.31
C ASP A 18 5.54 8.16 -0.40
N SER A 19 4.67 8.42 0.57
CA SER A 19 3.28 7.98 0.57
C SER A 19 2.33 8.90 -0.21
N GLY A 20 2.80 10.06 -0.69
CA GLY A 20 1.97 11.08 -1.30
C GLY A 20 0.99 11.75 -0.32
N ALA A 21 1.27 11.72 0.98
CA ALA A 21 0.42 12.29 2.02
C ALA A 21 0.70 13.77 2.34
N ALA A 22 1.71 14.39 1.70
CA ALA A 22 2.14 15.75 2.02
C ALA A 22 1.02 16.79 1.93
N GLU A 23 0.23 16.76 0.85
CA GLU A 23 -0.91 17.68 0.68
C GLU A 23 -2.02 17.45 1.71
N ILE A 24 -2.17 16.22 2.20
CA ILE A 24 -3.16 15.88 3.19
C ILE A 24 -2.75 16.50 4.52
N VAL A 25 -1.52 16.24 4.96
CA VAL A 25 -0.97 16.76 6.21
C VAL A 25 -0.97 18.30 6.23
N ALA A 26 -0.62 18.95 5.12
CA ALA A 26 -0.63 20.41 5.01
C ALA A 26 -2.02 21.04 5.16
N LYS A 27 -3.10 20.28 4.92
CA LYS A 27 -4.49 20.73 5.06
C LYS A 27 -5.09 20.42 6.43
N LEU A 28 -4.39 19.68 7.28
CA LEU A 28 -4.85 19.37 8.62
C LEU A 28 -4.65 20.58 9.55
N PRO A 29 -5.58 20.83 10.49
CA PRO A 29 -5.55 22.02 11.36
C PRO A 29 -4.24 22.20 12.13
N GLU A 30 -3.68 21.11 12.64
CA GLU A 30 -2.45 21.08 13.43
C GLU A 30 -1.35 20.23 12.73
N GLY A 31 -1.46 20.04 11.41
CA GLY A 31 -0.52 19.24 10.65
C GLY A 31 -0.36 17.82 11.23
N LEU A 32 0.88 17.46 11.58
CA LEU A 32 1.20 16.13 12.14
C LEU A 32 0.66 15.89 13.56
N GLU A 33 0.39 16.95 14.31
CA GLU A 33 -0.14 16.87 15.68
C GLU A 33 -1.68 16.74 15.70
N THR A 34 -2.31 16.81 14.52
CA THR A 34 -3.77 16.71 14.42
C THR A 34 -4.27 15.36 14.96
N GLU A 35 -5.20 15.42 15.91
CA GLU A 35 -5.84 14.21 16.44
C GLU A 35 -6.74 13.57 15.39
N MET A 36 -6.40 12.35 14.99
CA MET A 36 -7.03 11.67 13.85
C MET A 36 -8.41 11.08 14.16
N SER A 37 -8.79 10.92 15.43
CA SER A 37 -10.06 10.31 15.84
C SER A 37 -11.28 11.02 15.24
N ALA A 38 -11.31 12.34 15.31
CA ALA A 38 -12.40 13.18 14.79
C ALA A 38 -12.19 13.54 13.30
N THR A 39 -10.94 13.69 12.86
CA THR A 39 -10.61 14.18 11.51
C THR A 39 -10.65 13.06 10.47
N PHE A 40 -10.49 11.80 10.89
CA PHE A 40 -10.42 10.66 9.98
C PHE A 40 -11.71 10.47 9.16
N SER A 41 -12.86 10.80 9.71
CA SER A 41 -14.16 10.71 9.01
C SER A 41 -14.29 11.71 7.86
N ASN A 42 -13.57 12.82 7.90
CA ASN A 42 -13.63 13.88 6.88
C ASN A 42 -12.67 13.65 5.71
N LEU A 43 -11.80 12.63 5.79
CA LEU A 43 -10.87 12.29 4.73
C LEU A 43 -11.50 11.31 3.74
N SER A 44 -11.18 11.46 2.44
CA SER A 44 -11.56 10.47 1.43
C SER A 44 -10.88 9.12 1.71
N VAL A 45 -11.40 8.03 1.12
CA VAL A 45 -10.81 6.69 1.25
C VAL A 45 -9.35 6.70 0.80
N GLY A 46 -9.04 7.30 -0.34
CA GLY A 46 -7.68 7.40 -0.87
C GLY A 46 -6.74 8.24 0.00
N GLN A 47 -7.26 9.30 0.65
CA GLN A 47 -6.48 10.08 1.61
C GLN A 47 -6.12 9.26 2.85
N ARG A 48 -7.09 8.55 3.41
CA ARG A 48 -6.87 7.63 4.55
C ARG A 48 -5.83 6.57 4.19
N GLN A 49 -5.97 5.97 3.02
CA GLN A 49 -5.04 4.93 2.55
C GLN A 49 -3.59 5.44 2.47
N ARG A 50 -3.37 6.64 1.93
CA ARG A 50 -2.03 7.24 1.86
C ARG A 50 -1.42 7.52 3.24
N LEU A 51 -2.22 7.91 4.23
CA LEU A 51 -1.77 8.05 5.62
C LEU A 51 -1.40 6.69 6.26
N VAL A 52 -2.17 5.64 5.94
CA VAL A 52 -1.83 4.26 6.37
C VAL A 52 -0.52 3.79 5.74
N ILE A 53 -0.30 4.10 4.46
CA ILE A 53 0.95 3.80 3.76
C ILE A 53 2.13 4.58 4.38
N ALA A 54 1.96 5.86 4.75
CA ALA A 54 2.98 6.62 5.47
C ALA A 54 3.40 5.93 6.78
N ARG A 55 2.44 5.41 7.53
CA ARG A 55 2.72 4.63 8.74
C ARG A 55 3.47 3.33 8.45
N ALA A 56 3.17 2.68 7.33
CA ALA A 56 3.87 1.47 6.90
C ALA A 56 5.34 1.77 6.53
N PHE A 57 5.62 2.90 5.89
CA PHE A 57 6.99 3.37 5.65
C PHE A 57 7.77 3.54 6.97
N LEU A 58 7.16 4.18 7.96
CA LEU A 58 7.79 4.41 9.28
C LEU A 58 8.03 3.10 10.05
N ARG A 59 7.14 2.13 9.92
CA ARG A 59 7.32 0.80 10.52
C ARG A 59 8.48 0.02 9.92
N ASN A 60 8.78 0.25 8.66
CA ASN A 60 9.86 -0.38 7.92
C ASN A 60 9.91 -1.92 8.05
N ALA A 61 8.75 -2.56 8.05
CA ALA A 61 8.64 -4.00 8.15
C ALA A 61 9.19 -4.69 6.89
N PRO A 62 9.93 -5.81 7.01
CA PRO A 62 10.48 -6.54 5.86
C PRO A 62 9.40 -7.28 5.06
N ILE A 63 8.25 -7.57 5.67
CA ILE A 63 7.11 -8.24 5.05
C ILE A 63 5.92 -7.30 5.11
N LEU A 64 5.29 -7.10 3.95
CA LEU A 64 4.07 -6.32 3.79
C LEU A 64 2.91 -7.26 3.46
N LEU A 65 1.78 -7.04 4.13
CA LEU A 65 0.52 -7.69 3.81
C LEU A 65 -0.47 -6.61 3.39
N LEU A 66 -0.95 -6.69 2.16
CA LEU A 66 -1.88 -5.74 1.56
C LEU A 66 -3.15 -6.49 1.15
N ASP A 67 -4.27 -6.07 1.71
CA ASP A 67 -5.59 -6.63 1.41
C ASP A 67 -6.39 -5.59 0.63
N GLU A 68 -6.67 -5.88 -0.64
CA GLU A 68 -7.39 -5.04 -1.58
C GLU A 68 -7.05 -3.53 -1.48
N PRO A 69 -5.77 -3.13 -1.55
CA PRO A 69 -5.33 -1.79 -1.16
C PRO A 69 -5.87 -0.67 -2.04
N THR A 70 -6.46 -0.98 -3.20
CA THR A 70 -7.03 0.00 -4.12
C THR A 70 -8.54 -0.20 -4.36
N SER A 71 -9.19 -1.09 -3.61
CA SER A 71 -10.64 -1.26 -3.69
C SER A 71 -11.36 0.02 -3.26
N ALA A 72 -12.49 0.33 -3.89
CA ALA A 72 -13.32 1.50 -3.59
C ALA A 72 -12.63 2.87 -3.76
N LEU A 73 -11.57 2.97 -4.57
CA LEU A 73 -10.92 4.22 -4.94
C LEU A 73 -11.43 4.73 -6.30
N ASP A 74 -11.52 6.06 -6.42
CA ASP A 74 -11.62 6.70 -7.72
C ASP A 74 -10.30 6.58 -8.49
N VAL A 75 -10.34 6.74 -9.82
CA VAL A 75 -9.18 6.53 -10.71
C VAL A 75 -7.95 7.33 -10.26
N ARG A 76 -8.13 8.61 -9.92
CA ARG A 76 -7.00 9.47 -9.51
C ARG A 76 -6.39 9.05 -8.17
N SER A 77 -7.24 8.69 -7.21
CA SER A 77 -6.79 8.18 -5.91
C SER A 77 -6.11 6.83 -6.05
N GLU A 78 -6.60 5.97 -6.94
CA GLU A 78 -5.99 4.68 -7.23
C GLU A 78 -4.57 4.82 -7.79
N GLU A 79 -4.34 5.71 -8.75
CA GLU A 79 -3.01 5.97 -9.32
C GLU A 79 -2.02 6.39 -8.21
N LEU A 80 -2.41 7.34 -7.37
CA LEU A 80 -1.58 7.84 -6.27
C LEU A 80 -1.26 6.77 -5.23
N VAL A 81 -2.24 5.94 -4.88
CA VAL A 81 -2.07 4.84 -3.92
C VAL A 81 -1.19 3.74 -4.53
N THR A 82 -1.40 3.39 -5.79
CA THR A 82 -0.59 2.39 -6.51
C THR A 82 0.87 2.82 -6.58
N GLU A 83 1.14 4.09 -6.89
CA GLU A 83 2.49 4.64 -6.92
C GLU A 83 3.16 4.60 -5.52
N ALA A 84 2.43 4.96 -4.48
CA ALA A 84 2.92 4.91 -3.10
C ALA A 84 3.22 3.46 -2.66
N ILE A 85 2.37 2.50 -3.02
CA ILE A 85 2.59 1.06 -2.77
C ILE A 85 3.82 0.58 -3.56
N GLY A 86 3.99 1.02 -4.81
CA GLY A 86 5.17 0.71 -5.62
C GLY A 86 6.48 1.08 -4.92
N ARG A 87 6.53 2.29 -4.34
CA ARG A 87 7.69 2.73 -3.52
C ARG A 87 7.81 1.93 -2.22
N LEU A 88 6.69 1.65 -1.54
CA LEU A 88 6.69 0.94 -0.27
C LEU A 88 7.21 -0.51 -0.41
N ARG A 89 6.84 -1.20 -1.49
CA ARG A 89 7.22 -2.61 -1.72
C ARG A 89 8.68 -2.81 -2.13
N ALA A 90 9.38 -1.75 -2.54
CA ALA A 90 10.77 -1.84 -2.97
C ALA A 90 11.68 -2.44 -1.88
N GLY A 91 12.40 -3.52 -2.20
CA GLY A 91 13.28 -4.24 -1.28
C GLY A 91 12.59 -5.02 -0.17
N ARG A 92 11.28 -5.33 -0.30
CA ARG A 92 10.49 -6.05 0.72
C ARG A 92 9.71 -7.20 0.11
N THR A 93 9.46 -8.22 0.92
CA THR A 93 8.48 -9.26 0.58
C THR A 93 7.09 -8.67 0.70
N CYS A 94 6.31 -8.72 -0.38
CA CYS A 94 4.96 -8.17 -0.41
C CYS A 94 3.96 -9.27 -0.75
N ILE A 95 3.02 -9.51 0.14
CA ILE A 95 1.87 -10.40 -0.07
C ILE A 95 0.66 -9.51 -0.31
N MET A 96 0.01 -9.66 -1.46
CA MET A 96 -1.14 -8.83 -1.82
C MET A 96 -2.34 -9.70 -2.19
N ILE A 97 -3.48 -9.39 -1.59
CA ILE A 97 -4.77 -9.95 -1.98
C ILE A 97 -5.43 -8.93 -2.91
N THR A 98 -5.83 -9.37 -4.09
CA THR A 98 -6.50 -8.50 -5.07
C THR A 98 -7.34 -9.34 -6.05
N HIS A 99 -8.42 -8.77 -6.52
CA HIS A 99 -9.23 -9.29 -7.62
C HIS A 99 -8.86 -8.64 -8.97
N ARG A 100 -7.83 -7.81 -9.02
CA ARG A 100 -7.43 -7.05 -10.22
C ARG A 100 -6.32 -7.75 -10.99
N ILE A 101 -6.62 -8.18 -12.20
CA ILE A 101 -5.65 -8.84 -13.10
C ILE A 101 -4.45 -7.94 -13.41
N SER A 102 -4.66 -6.61 -13.53
CA SER A 102 -3.57 -5.65 -13.76
C SER A 102 -2.51 -5.70 -12.67
N THR A 103 -2.92 -5.85 -11.42
CA THR A 103 -2.02 -5.98 -10.27
C THR A 103 -1.27 -7.32 -10.28
N ALA A 104 -1.93 -8.38 -10.78
CA ALA A 104 -1.34 -9.72 -10.87
C ALA A 104 -0.19 -9.79 -11.87
N ARG A 105 -0.25 -9.02 -12.95
CA ARG A 105 0.81 -9.00 -13.98
C ARG A 105 2.18 -8.57 -13.47
N ASP A 106 2.21 -7.75 -12.42
CA ASP A 106 3.43 -7.21 -11.81
C ASP A 106 3.94 -8.06 -10.65
N ALA A 107 3.32 -9.21 -10.39
CA ALA A 107 3.72 -10.10 -9.31
C ALA A 107 4.74 -11.14 -9.80
N ASP A 108 5.68 -11.52 -8.92
CA ASP A 108 6.64 -12.60 -9.21
C ASP A 108 5.97 -13.98 -9.11
N PHE A 109 4.95 -14.11 -8.25
CA PHE A 109 4.16 -15.33 -8.07
C PHE A 109 2.68 -14.97 -7.91
N VAL A 110 1.81 -15.75 -8.52
CA VAL A 110 0.36 -15.64 -8.37
C VAL A 110 -0.20 -16.98 -7.90
N VAL A 111 -1.03 -16.93 -6.86
CA VAL A 111 -1.77 -18.07 -6.34
C VAL A 111 -3.25 -17.76 -6.46
N GLY A 112 -4.02 -18.60 -7.14
CA GLY A 112 -5.45 -18.39 -7.32
C GLY A 112 -6.16 -19.70 -7.69
N GLU A 113 -7.48 -19.73 -7.57
CA GLU A 113 -8.29 -20.91 -7.93
C GLU A 113 -8.41 -21.11 -9.45
N ALA A 114 -8.19 -20.09 -10.26
CA ALA A 114 -8.13 -20.22 -11.71
C ALA A 114 -6.68 -20.39 -12.13
N ALA A 115 -6.30 -21.60 -12.54
CA ALA A 115 -5.00 -21.93 -13.10
C ALA A 115 -4.76 -21.17 -14.42
N LEU A 116 -4.25 -19.95 -14.34
CA LEU A 116 -3.54 -19.31 -15.44
C LEU A 116 -2.08 -19.66 -15.27
N GLU A 117 -1.54 -20.41 -16.23
CA GLU A 117 -0.10 -20.67 -16.32
C GLU A 117 0.65 -19.34 -16.36
N LEU A 118 1.33 -19.02 -15.28
CA LEU A 118 2.15 -17.83 -15.20
C LEU A 118 3.61 -18.21 -15.33
N THR A 119 4.23 -17.73 -16.38
CA THR A 119 5.64 -17.86 -16.71
C THR A 119 6.47 -17.03 -15.73
N PHE A 120 7.48 -17.67 -15.13
CA PHE A 120 8.42 -17.04 -14.21
C PHE A 120 9.44 -16.18 -14.95
N ALA A 121 9.61 -14.94 -14.53
CA ALA A 121 10.76 -14.13 -14.85
C ALA A 121 11.65 -14.02 -13.60
N CYS A 122 12.79 -14.70 -13.62
CA CYS A 122 13.77 -14.66 -12.54
C CYS A 122 14.79 -13.54 -12.80
N GLY A 123 14.88 -12.61 -11.87
CA GLY A 123 15.95 -11.62 -11.77
C GLY A 123 15.92 -10.99 -10.38
N GLU A 124 16.94 -11.30 -9.56
CA GLU A 124 17.22 -10.82 -8.19
C GLU A 124 16.00 -10.55 -7.31
N CYS A 125 15.56 -11.59 -6.60
CA CYS A 125 14.23 -11.70 -6.01
C CYS A 125 14.08 -11.05 -4.65
N VAL A 126 13.22 -10.06 -4.59
CA VAL A 126 12.31 -9.87 -3.45
C VAL A 126 10.97 -10.46 -3.89
N MET A 127 10.54 -11.55 -3.25
CA MET A 127 9.39 -12.35 -3.66
C MET A 127 8.08 -11.56 -3.47
N LYS A 128 7.34 -11.34 -4.54
CA LYS A 128 5.97 -10.80 -4.50
C LYS A 128 5.00 -11.97 -4.65
N LEU A 129 4.34 -12.34 -3.57
CA LEU A 129 3.28 -13.34 -3.58
C LEU A 129 1.95 -12.61 -3.75
N LEU A 130 1.21 -12.96 -4.79
CA LEU A 130 -0.15 -12.48 -5.01
C LEU A 130 -1.13 -13.62 -4.73
N LEU A 131 -2.02 -13.44 -3.77
CA LEU A 131 -3.18 -14.29 -3.56
C LEU A 131 -4.35 -13.67 -4.31
N LEU A 132 -4.79 -14.31 -5.39
CA LEU A 132 -6.04 -13.98 -6.07
C LEU A 132 -7.14 -14.82 -5.42
N CYS A 133 -8.03 -14.18 -4.69
CA CYS A 133 -9.32 -14.77 -4.34
C CYS A 133 -10.31 -14.31 -5.44
N CYS A 134 -10.50 -15.13 -6.47
CA CYS A 134 -11.45 -14.84 -7.54
C CYS A 134 -12.63 -15.78 -7.45
N ASP A 135 -13.76 -15.24 -7.01
CA ASP A 135 -15.04 -15.65 -7.57
C ASP A 135 -15.12 -15.03 -8.99
N VAL A 136 -14.44 -15.64 -9.96
CA VAL A 136 -14.62 -15.25 -11.36
C VAL A 136 -15.82 -16.04 -11.90
N ASN A 137 -17.00 -15.51 -11.67
CA ASN A 137 -18.13 -15.81 -12.53
C ASN A 137 -17.89 -15.06 -13.85
N VAL A 138 -17.15 -15.67 -14.76
CA VAL A 138 -17.05 -15.22 -16.16
C VAL A 138 -18.17 -15.90 -16.90
N PRO A 139 -19.09 -15.15 -17.56
CA PRO A 139 -20.13 -15.71 -18.39
C PRO A 139 -19.60 -16.37 -19.65
#